data_9854cc0414da8a18c2801c120b79e138
#
_entry.id   9854cc0414da8a18c2801c120b79e138
#
_cell.length_a   1.000
_cell.length_b   1.000
_cell.length_c   1.000
_cell.angle_alpha   90.00
_cell.angle_beta   90.00
_cell.angle_gamma   90.00
#
_symmetry.space_group_name_H-M   'P 1'
#
loop_
_entity.id
_entity.type
_entity.pdbx_description
1 polymer ?
#
loop_
_entity_poly.entity_id
_entity_poly.type
_entity_poly.pdbx_seq_one_letter_code
_entity_poly.pdbx_strand_id
1 'polypeptide(L)'
;MILIADSGSTKCSWALCNTKGNLIKEISTIGFNPYFIDYSKIISHLNKSELNHYKEKITNVFFYGAGCSSVEKNKIIQSPFEKFFNKAKVKISHDLDAACFAMYDGSPSITCILGTGSNSCLYDGKNIFEHGP
;
A
#
# COMPACT_ATOMS: atom_id res chain seq x y z
N MET A 1 -7.92 14.65 1.52
CA MET A 1 -8.34 13.27 1.24
C MET A 1 -7.26 12.28 1.67
N ILE A 2 -7.66 11.07 1.97
CA ILE A 2 -6.78 9.98 2.38
C ILE A 2 -6.79 8.92 1.30
N LEU A 3 -5.63 8.44 0.92
CA LEU A 3 -5.47 7.39 -0.08
C LEU A 3 -4.89 6.14 0.59
N ILE A 4 -5.54 5.02 0.37
CA ILE A 4 -5.10 3.72 0.91
C ILE A 4 -4.89 2.77 -0.25
N ALA A 5 -3.75 2.11 -0.30
CA ALA A 5 -3.40 1.20 -1.38
C ALA A 5 -3.04 -0.18 -0.86
N ASP A 6 -3.51 -1.19 -1.57
CA ASP A 6 -3.12 -2.59 -1.38
C ASP A 6 -2.53 -3.08 -2.69
N SER A 7 -1.22 -3.27 -2.70
CA SER A 7 -0.46 -3.59 -3.92
C SER A 7 0.13 -4.99 -3.87
N GLY A 8 -0.36 -5.85 -4.74
CA GLY A 8 0.34 -7.09 -5.10
C GLY A 8 1.42 -6.80 -6.14
N SER A 9 2.06 -7.85 -6.65
CA SER A 9 3.11 -7.70 -7.68
C SER A 9 2.58 -7.26 -9.04
N THR A 10 1.32 -7.61 -9.36
CA THR A 10 0.74 -7.33 -10.69
C THR A 10 -0.33 -6.25 -10.67
N LYS A 11 -1.02 -6.08 -9.55
CA LYS A 11 -2.16 -5.15 -9.43
C LYS A 11 -2.10 -4.40 -8.11
N CYS A 12 -2.48 -3.13 -8.15
CA CYS A 12 -2.69 -2.30 -6.97
C CYS A 12 -4.12 -1.77 -6.95
N SER A 13 -4.79 -1.97 -5.83
CA SER A 13 -6.13 -1.43 -5.57
C SER A 13 -6.00 -0.22 -4.65
N TRP A 14 -6.61 0.89 -5.06
CA TRP A 14 -6.55 2.16 -4.34
C TRP A 14 -7.94 2.56 -3.87
N ALA A 15 -8.05 2.96 -2.62
CA ALA A 15 -9.26 3.52 -2.05
C ALA A 15 -9.02 4.99 -1.70
N LEU A 16 -9.75 5.88 -2.36
CA LEU A 16 -9.72 7.31 -2.05
C LEU A 16 -10.86 7.61 -1.08
N CYS A 17 -10.52 8.13 0.09
CA CYS A 17 -11.46 8.38 1.18
C CYS A 17 -11.43 9.84 1.60
N ASN A 18 -12.56 10.32 2.16
CA ASN A 18 -12.57 11.61 2.84
C ASN A 18 -12.00 11.48 4.25
N THR A 19 -11.87 12.60 4.97
CA THR A 19 -11.32 12.61 6.33
C THR A 19 -12.18 11.89 7.35
N LYS A 20 -13.43 11.58 7.02
CA LYS A 20 -14.34 10.81 7.87
C LYS A 20 -14.25 9.31 7.61
N GLY A 21 -13.42 8.89 6.66
CA GLY A 21 -13.24 7.48 6.33
C GLY A 21 -14.25 6.94 5.30
N ASN A 22 -15.08 7.80 4.72
CA ASN A 22 -16.03 7.37 3.68
C ASN A 22 -15.33 7.23 2.34
N LEU A 23 -15.59 6.11 1.66
CA LEU A 23 -15.04 5.84 0.34
C LEU A 23 -15.63 6.81 -0.70
N ILE A 24 -14.74 7.50 -1.42
CA ILE A 24 -15.13 8.40 -2.52
C ILE A 24 -15.00 7.67 -3.86
N LYS A 25 -13.89 6.97 -4.06
CA LYS A 25 -13.61 6.30 -5.34
C LYS A 25 -12.62 5.15 -5.14
N GLU A 26 -12.80 4.10 -5.94
CA GLU A 26 -11.84 3.01 -6.08
C GLU A 26 -11.09 3.18 -7.41
N ILE A 27 -9.78 2.98 -7.39
CA ILE A 27 -8.91 3.11 -8.54
C ILE A 27 -8.04 1.85 -8.61
N SER A 28 -7.74 1.39 -9.82
CA SER A 28 -6.84 0.27 -10.04
C SER A 28 -5.66 0.71 -10.90
N THR A 29 -4.47 0.23 -10.53
CA THR A 29 -3.25 0.42 -11.31
C THR A 29 -2.48 -0.90 -11.38
N ILE A 30 -1.33 -0.89 -12.06
CA ILE A 30 -0.38 -1.99 -11.92
C ILE A 30 0.12 -2.07 -10.48
N GLY A 31 0.64 -3.23 -10.09
CA GLY A 31 1.29 -3.39 -8.80
C GLY A 31 2.65 -2.71 -8.77
N PHE A 32 3.02 -2.19 -7.61
CA PHE A 32 4.30 -1.53 -7.37
C PHE A 32 5.14 -2.35 -6.39
N ASN A 33 5.83 -3.36 -6.91
CA ASN A 33 6.72 -4.19 -6.11
C ASN A 33 8.16 -3.70 -6.30
N PRO A 34 8.88 -3.28 -5.23
CA PRO A 34 10.20 -2.68 -5.37
C PRO A 34 11.26 -3.63 -5.95
N TYR A 35 11.01 -4.93 -5.98
CA TYR A 35 11.90 -5.89 -6.64
C TYR A 35 11.80 -5.84 -8.17
N PHE A 36 10.71 -5.32 -8.72
CA PHE A 36 10.40 -5.41 -10.16
C PHE A 36 10.15 -4.08 -10.84
N ILE A 37 10.16 -2.97 -10.11
CA ILE A 37 9.82 -1.65 -10.66
C ILE A 37 10.83 -0.61 -10.17
N ASP A 38 11.12 0.38 -11.01
CA ASP A 38 12.02 1.48 -10.68
C ASP A 38 11.31 2.84 -10.59
N TYR A 39 12.04 3.87 -10.20
CA TYR A 39 11.55 5.23 -10.05
C TYR A 39 10.81 5.75 -11.30
N SER A 40 11.44 5.64 -12.47
CA SER A 40 10.87 6.16 -13.71
C SER A 40 9.55 5.51 -14.07
N LYS A 41 9.47 4.19 -13.91
CA LYS A 41 8.24 3.43 -14.18
C LYS A 41 7.14 3.79 -13.20
N ILE A 42 7.47 3.94 -11.93
CA ILE A 42 6.50 4.31 -10.91
C ILE A 42 5.89 5.68 -11.26
N ILE A 43 6.73 6.69 -11.50
CA ILE A 43 6.26 8.03 -11.85
C ILE A 43 5.42 8.00 -13.13
N SER A 44 5.86 7.27 -14.14
CA SER A 44 5.13 7.17 -15.41
C SER A 44 3.73 6.57 -15.22
N HIS A 45 3.61 5.48 -14.47
CA HIS A 45 2.32 4.84 -14.22
C HIS A 45 1.41 5.69 -13.35
N LEU A 46 1.94 6.38 -12.35
CA LEU A 46 1.16 7.29 -11.52
C LEU A 46 0.62 8.47 -12.35
N ASN A 47 1.45 9.05 -13.20
CA ASN A 47 1.04 10.17 -14.07
C ASN A 47 -0.07 9.78 -15.06
N LYS A 48 -0.06 8.54 -15.54
CA LYS A 48 -1.08 8.03 -16.47
C LYS A 48 -2.34 7.54 -15.79
N SER A 49 -2.31 7.39 -14.48
CA SER A 49 -3.45 6.87 -13.71
C SER A 49 -4.46 7.98 -13.35
N GLU A 50 -5.64 7.57 -12.91
CA GLU A 50 -6.65 8.50 -12.39
C GLU A 50 -6.16 9.24 -11.14
N LEU A 51 -5.16 8.72 -10.43
CA LEU A 51 -4.60 9.37 -9.25
C LEU A 51 -4.06 10.76 -9.56
N ASN A 52 -3.62 10.99 -10.79
CA ASN A 52 -3.12 12.28 -11.23
C ASN A 52 -4.16 13.41 -11.09
N HIS A 53 -5.45 13.08 -11.15
CA HIS A 53 -6.54 14.05 -10.98
C HIS A 53 -6.74 14.46 -9.52
N TYR A 54 -6.26 13.64 -8.58
CA TYR A 54 -6.54 13.84 -7.14
C TYR A 54 -5.30 14.18 -6.33
N LYS A 55 -4.10 14.08 -6.89
CA LYS A 55 -2.84 14.17 -6.14
C LYS A 55 -2.70 15.43 -5.30
N GLU A 56 -3.23 16.57 -5.77
CA GLU A 56 -3.15 17.84 -5.05
C GLU A 56 -4.06 17.90 -3.82
N LYS A 57 -5.07 17.05 -3.77
CA LYS A 57 -6.06 16.99 -2.68
C LYS A 57 -5.74 15.92 -1.65
N ILE A 58 -4.77 15.06 -1.93
CA ILE A 58 -4.40 13.95 -1.05
C ILE A 58 -3.42 14.46 0.00
N THR A 59 -3.76 14.26 1.27
CA THR A 59 -2.95 14.70 2.41
C THR A 59 -2.21 13.54 3.09
N ASN A 60 -2.68 12.32 2.90
CA ASN A 60 -2.08 11.12 3.49
C ASN A 60 -2.18 9.97 2.49
N VAL A 61 -1.09 9.24 2.34
CA VAL A 61 -1.03 8.01 1.54
C VAL A 61 -0.55 6.88 2.44
N PHE A 62 -1.36 5.83 2.52
CA PHE A 62 -1.01 4.59 3.23
C PHE A 62 -0.89 3.50 2.18
N PHE A 63 0.33 3.11 1.86
CA PHE A 63 0.61 2.09 0.85
C PHE A 63 1.07 0.81 1.52
N TYR A 64 0.38 -0.28 1.24
CA TYR A 64 0.70 -1.61 1.72
C TYR A 64 1.04 -2.47 0.50
N GLY A 65 2.31 -2.83 0.37
CA GLY A 65 2.78 -3.44 -0.86
C GLY A 65 3.59 -4.72 -0.68
N ALA A 66 3.38 -5.65 -1.62
CA ALA A 66 4.24 -6.81 -1.76
C ALA A 66 5.68 -6.37 -1.98
N GLY A 67 6.64 -7.01 -1.32
CA GLY A 67 8.06 -6.66 -1.40
C GLY A 67 8.48 -5.49 -0.52
N CYS A 68 7.54 -4.80 0.14
CA CYS A 68 7.83 -3.65 1.00
C CYS A 68 8.11 -4.09 2.44
N SER A 69 9.06 -4.99 2.63
CA SER A 69 9.36 -5.63 3.92
C SER A 69 10.66 -5.15 4.57
N SER A 70 11.37 -4.22 3.96
CA SER A 70 12.59 -3.64 4.52
C SER A 70 12.65 -2.14 4.27
N VAL A 71 13.43 -1.43 5.10
CA VAL A 71 13.64 0.02 4.94
C VAL A 71 14.21 0.33 3.56
N GLU A 72 15.16 -0.47 3.10
CA GLU A 72 15.80 -0.28 1.79
C GLU A 72 14.80 -0.41 0.64
N LYS A 73 13.98 -1.48 0.64
CA LYS A 73 12.98 -1.71 -0.40
C LYS A 73 11.85 -0.68 -0.34
N ASN A 74 11.44 -0.29 0.85
CA ASN A 74 10.39 0.72 1.02
C ASN A 74 10.79 2.08 0.44
N LYS A 75 12.06 2.44 0.49
CA LYS A 75 12.55 3.70 -0.09
C LYS A 75 12.40 3.76 -1.61
N ILE A 76 12.45 2.62 -2.29
CA ILE A 76 12.28 2.54 -3.75
C ILE A 76 10.87 3.01 -4.13
N ILE A 77 9.87 2.70 -3.31
CA ILE A 77 8.49 3.14 -3.50
C ILE A 77 8.28 4.54 -2.93
N GLN A 78 8.81 4.81 -1.75
CA GLN A 78 8.59 6.06 -1.03
C GLN A 78 9.07 7.28 -1.80
N SER A 79 10.27 7.22 -2.37
CA SER A 79 10.87 8.36 -3.06
C SER A 79 9.99 8.87 -4.23
N PRO A 80 9.56 8.03 -5.19
CA PRO A 80 8.67 8.51 -6.25
C PRO A 80 7.27 8.89 -5.74
N PHE A 81 6.77 8.22 -4.70
CA PHE A 81 5.46 8.56 -4.14
C PHE A 81 5.49 9.94 -3.48
N GLU A 82 6.54 10.28 -2.74
CA GLU A 82 6.68 11.62 -2.15
C GLU A 82 6.81 12.70 -3.22
N LYS A 83 7.42 12.38 -4.34
CA LYS A 83 7.53 13.31 -5.47
C LYS A 83 6.17 13.52 -6.13
N PHE A 84 5.42 12.46 -6.37
CA PHE A 84 4.12 12.53 -7.04
C PHE A 84 3.04 13.13 -6.12
N PHE A 85 2.92 12.63 -4.90
CA PHE A 85 1.98 13.12 -3.88
C PHE A 85 2.67 14.18 -3.01
N ASN A 86 3.08 15.27 -3.62
CA ASN A 86 3.98 16.24 -2.98
C ASN A 86 3.38 17.00 -1.79
N LYS A 87 2.06 16.94 -1.61
CA LYS A 87 1.36 17.55 -0.48
C LYS A 87 0.95 16.54 0.59
N ALA A 88 1.32 15.27 0.41
CA ALA A 88 0.89 14.20 1.28
C ALA A 88 2.03 13.68 2.14
N LYS A 89 1.66 13.16 3.32
CA LYS A 89 2.54 12.28 4.10
C LYS A 89 2.35 10.87 3.56
N VAL A 90 3.44 10.22 3.18
CA VAL A 90 3.43 8.89 2.57
C VAL A 90 4.01 7.87 3.56
N LYS A 91 3.23 6.83 3.84
CA LYS A 91 3.67 5.70 4.66
C LYS A 91 3.64 4.43 3.83
N ILE A 92 4.78 3.76 3.74
CA ILE A 92 4.93 2.50 3.01
C ILE A 92 5.07 1.36 4.02
N SER A 93 4.30 0.30 3.83
CA SER A 93 4.30 -0.87 4.69
C SER A 93 4.16 -2.16 3.86
N HIS A 94 4.33 -3.30 4.51
CA HIS A 94 4.15 -4.60 3.87
C HIS A 94 2.67 -4.87 3.58
N ASP A 95 2.35 -5.55 2.48
CA ASP A 95 0.96 -5.86 2.10
C ASP A 95 0.23 -6.73 3.12
N LEU A 96 0.96 -7.60 3.82
CA LEU A 96 0.40 -8.43 4.87
C LEU A 96 -0.11 -7.59 6.05
N ASP A 97 0.51 -6.44 6.31
CA ASP A 97 0.10 -5.53 7.38
C ASP A 97 -1.32 -5.00 7.14
N ALA A 98 -1.66 -4.68 5.88
CA ALA A 98 -3.01 -4.22 5.54
C ALA A 98 -4.05 -5.31 5.82
N ALA A 99 -3.76 -6.55 5.45
CA ALA A 99 -4.65 -7.68 5.72
C ALA A 99 -4.82 -7.92 7.21
N CYS A 100 -3.75 -7.84 7.99
CA CYS A 100 -3.81 -7.99 9.44
C CYS A 100 -4.68 -6.91 10.10
N PHE A 101 -4.51 -5.64 9.70
CA PHE A 101 -5.31 -4.55 10.25
C PHE A 101 -6.78 -4.65 9.85
N ALA A 102 -7.06 -5.06 8.61
CA ALA A 102 -8.43 -5.19 8.12
C ALA A 102 -9.20 -6.32 8.80
N MET A 103 -8.51 -7.40 9.17
CA MET A 103 -9.13 -8.59 9.77
C MET A 103 -9.12 -8.60 11.29
N TYR A 104 -8.46 -7.63 11.91
CA TYR A 104 -8.36 -7.57 13.36
C TYR A 104 -9.68 -7.19 14.00
N ASP A 105 -10.18 -8.02 14.92
CA ASP A 105 -11.46 -7.85 15.64
C ASP A 105 -11.30 -7.54 17.13
N GLY A 106 -10.08 -7.26 17.58
CA GLY A 106 -9.75 -7.03 18.98
C GLY A 106 -9.09 -8.22 19.67
N SER A 107 -9.02 -9.36 19.00
CA SER A 107 -8.34 -10.57 19.50
C SER A 107 -7.11 -10.89 18.62
N PRO A 108 -6.06 -11.54 19.17
CA PRO A 108 -4.97 -12.02 18.35
C PRO A 108 -5.47 -12.90 17.22
N SER A 109 -4.97 -12.70 16.02
CA SER A 109 -5.44 -13.42 14.84
C SER A 109 -4.28 -13.85 13.95
N ILE A 110 -4.50 -14.90 13.16
CA ILE A 110 -3.58 -15.35 12.11
C ILE A 110 -4.19 -14.95 10.79
N THR A 111 -3.44 -14.19 10.00
CA THR A 111 -3.88 -13.74 8.68
C THR A 111 -3.00 -14.37 7.61
N CYS A 112 -3.62 -14.90 6.57
CA CYS A 112 -2.94 -15.48 5.42
C CYS A 112 -3.31 -14.72 4.15
N ILE A 113 -2.33 -14.47 3.30
CA ILE A 113 -2.52 -13.92 1.96
C ILE A 113 -2.23 -15.04 0.96
N LEU A 114 -3.23 -15.31 0.10
CA LEU A 114 -3.13 -16.30 -0.97
C LEU A 114 -3.21 -15.57 -2.30
N GLY A 115 -2.17 -15.63 -3.08
CA GLY A 115 -2.09 -14.97 -4.38
C GLY A 115 -0.98 -15.56 -5.22
N THR A 116 -0.15 -14.72 -5.83
CA THR A 116 1.04 -15.14 -6.59
C THR A 116 2.01 -15.93 -5.70
N GLY A 117 2.08 -15.58 -4.42
CA GLY A 117 2.71 -16.34 -3.36
C GLY A 117 1.75 -16.50 -2.20
N SER A 118 2.17 -17.16 -1.15
CA SER A 118 1.40 -17.22 0.09
C SER A 118 2.25 -16.72 1.26
N ASN A 119 1.60 -16.07 2.20
CA ASN A 119 2.25 -15.55 3.39
C ASN A 119 1.27 -15.56 4.56
N SER A 120 1.79 -15.57 5.78
CA SER A 120 0.97 -15.57 6.99
C SER A 120 1.61 -14.75 8.08
N CYS A 121 0.78 -14.21 8.97
CA CYS A 121 1.26 -13.53 10.16
C CYS A 121 0.32 -13.73 11.33
N LEU A 122 0.84 -13.54 12.53
CA LEU A 122 0.07 -13.42 13.75
C LEU A 122 0.03 -11.93 14.14
N TYR A 123 -1.16 -11.39 14.35
CA TYR A 123 -1.35 -10.02 14.81
C TYR A 123 -2.06 -10.02 16.15
N ASP A 124 -1.43 -9.44 17.17
CA ASP A 124 -1.96 -9.39 18.55
C ASP A 124 -2.58 -8.02 18.89
N GLY A 125 -2.70 -7.13 17.94
CA GLY A 125 -3.22 -5.78 18.13
C GLY A 125 -2.12 -4.73 18.28
N LYS A 126 -0.87 -5.14 18.46
CA LYS A 126 0.31 -4.25 18.55
C LYS A 126 1.44 -4.68 17.63
N ASN A 127 1.75 -5.97 17.62
CA ASN A 127 2.88 -6.52 16.87
C ASN A 127 2.42 -7.54 15.85
N ILE A 128 3.10 -7.54 14.71
CA ILE A 128 2.90 -8.52 13.65
C ILE A 128 4.09 -9.47 13.66
N PHE A 129 3.79 -10.75 13.82
CA PHE A 129 4.80 -11.81 13.80
C PHE A 129 4.63 -12.58 12.49
N GLU A 130 5.57 -12.39 11.56
CA GLU A 130 5.52 -13.05 10.27
C GLU A 130 6.06 -14.46 10.36
N HIS A 131 5.28 -15.40 9.83
CA HIS A 131 5.73 -16.75 9.56
C HIS A 131 5.84 -16.89 8.05
N GLY A 132 7.05 -16.92 7.54
CA GLY A 132 7.29 -17.00 6.11
C GLY A 132 6.63 -18.22 5.46
N PRO A 133 6.55 -18.22 4.13
CA PRO A 133 5.97 -19.32 3.37
C PRO A 133 6.74 -20.61 3.55
#